data_7f8ad4c9cccb9400579a128b03415752
#
_entry.id   7f8ad4c9cccb9400579a128b03415752
#
_cell.length_a   1.000
_cell.length_b   1.000
_cell.length_c   1.000
_cell.angle_alpha   90.00
_cell.angle_beta   90.00
_cell.angle_gamma   90.00
#
_symmetry.space_group_name_H-M   'P 1'
#
loop_
_entity.id
_entity.type
_entity.pdbx_description
1 polymer ?
#
loop_
_entity_poly.entity_id
_entity_poly.type
_entity_poly.pdbx_seq_one_letter_code
_entity_poly.pdbx_strand_id
1 'polypeptide(L)'
;MPRMNESVECLMDEAISEFYETKKQVRIRTAYEQFRLNCEREHLPTPSYETFRSAVGKRPKEEQARKREGKRIAYAHSIFHWRLDRAIPRHGSRPFEVVHVDHTELDIELVGSGDAKPLGRPWLTLMVDAYSRSILAFYLTFDPPSHQSCMMIVRECVRRWQRLPAVFVVDNGKEFESVYFESLLARYECVKKSRPPAQARFGSVCERLFGTANTELVHTLAGNTQITKKVRFMTKSFDPKRMASWSLPDLRSLLDEFFCGVYNETPHPALNESPKQVLEEGLISTGVRSHRLIPYTDDFRMRILPSTPKGTATVNPNTGIQIHNIRYWNEGFRNPDLAGKSVQVRYDPENCGVAYAYLSGRWVQCISQNYETLKGRSLREISIASRELSARNREFSKRRKVKARDLALFLEGAHRHEEILLRRKKDSESGTTGKPVVLGLPEKAGEVPVVPASEREKSSGERSRAKSVLPFPKNRFRC
;
A
#
# COMPACT_ATOMS: atom_id res chain seq x y z
N MET A 1 31.51 -47.30 -9.55
CA MET A 1 30.15 -47.76 -9.18
C MET A 1 29.69 -48.71 -10.29
N PRO A 2 29.06 -49.85 -9.98
CA PRO A 2 28.52 -50.70 -11.02
C PRO A 2 27.47 -49.91 -11.81
N ARG A 3 27.56 -49.99 -13.14
CA ARG A 3 26.64 -49.32 -14.08
C ARG A 3 25.26 -49.96 -13.93
N MET A 4 24.23 -49.15 -13.71
CA MET A 4 22.86 -49.62 -13.58
C MET A 4 22.42 -50.31 -14.88
N ASN A 5 21.58 -51.33 -14.79
CA ASN A 5 21.06 -52.01 -15.98
C ASN A 5 20.22 -51.00 -16.81
N GLU A 6 20.43 -50.97 -18.10
CA GLU A 6 19.78 -50.04 -19.05
C GLU A 6 18.23 -50.15 -18.99
N SER A 7 17.70 -51.36 -18.82
CA SER A 7 16.25 -51.58 -18.65
C SER A 7 15.70 -50.93 -17.38
N VAL A 8 16.47 -50.94 -16.28
CA VAL A 8 16.09 -50.30 -15.02
C VAL A 8 16.18 -48.79 -15.14
N GLU A 9 17.13 -48.26 -15.88
CA GLU A 9 17.23 -46.81 -16.16
C GLU A 9 16.03 -46.35 -16.99
N CYS A 10 15.62 -47.12 -18.01
CA CYS A 10 14.44 -46.83 -18.83
C CYS A 10 13.15 -46.79 -17.99
N LEU A 11 12.88 -47.83 -17.18
CA LEU A 11 11.72 -47.85 -16.30
C LEU A 11 11.71 -46.70 -15.27
N MET A 12 12.89 -46.32 -14.80
CA MET A 12 13.04 -45.20 -13.88
C MET A 12 12.68 -43.86 -14.55
N ASP A 13 13.16 -43.67 -15.78
CA ASP A 13 12.86 -42.49 -16.59
C ASP A 13 11.37 -42.39 -16.97
N GLU A 14 10.74 -43.50 -17.30
CA GLU A 14 9.30 -43.60 -17.53
C GLU A 14 8.50 -43.25 -16.26
N ALA A 15 8.86 -43.85 -15.14
CA ALA A 15 8.19 -43.57 -13.88
C ALA A 15 8.35 -42.08 -13.46
N ILE A 16 9.48 -41.47 -13.67
CA ILE A 16 9.67 -40.04 -13.43
C ILE A 16 8.81 -39.22 -14.39
N SER A 17 8.81 -39.53 -15.68
CA SER A 17 8.09 -38.73 -16.69
C SER A 17 6.58 -38.86 -16.59
N GLU A 18 6.05 -40.07 -16.35
CA GLU A 18 4.62 -40.35 -16.36
C GLU A 18 3.92 -40.16 -15.04
N PHE A 19 4.61 -40.38 -13.91
CA PHE A 19 4.00 -40.26 -12.58
C PHE A 19 4.45 -39.02 -11.84
N TYR A 20 5.76 -38.73 -11.82
CA TYR A 20 6.28 -37.60 -11.04
C TYR A 20 6.12 -36.25 -11.76
N GLU A 21 6.50 -36.18 -13.06
CA GLU A 21 6.47 -34.94 -13.85
C GLU A 21 5.08 -34.65 -14.42
N THR A 22 4.06 -34.70 -13.58
CA THR A 22 2.66 -34.47 -13.96
C THR A 22 2.01 -33.33 -13.17
N LYS A 23 0.95 -32.74 -13.71
CA LYS A 23 0.14 -31.69 -13.06
C LYS A 23 -0.49 -32.14 -11.74
N LYS A 24 -0.55 -33.46 -11.46
CA LYS A 24 -1.02 -34.01 -10.19
C LYS A 24 -0.09 -33.73 -9.01
N GLN A 25 1.14 -33.28 -9.29
CA GLN A 25 2.17 -32.96 -8.29
C GLN A 25 2.41 -34.09 -7.26
N VAL A 26 2.47 -35.33 -7.75
CA VAL A 26 2.67 -36.52 -6.95
C VAL A 26 4.00 -36.42 -6.16
N ARG A 27 4.03 -36.93 -4.94
CA ARG A 27 5.26 -36.96 -4.13
C ARG A 27 6.28 -37.94 -4.71
N ILE A 28 7.57 -37.64 -4.58
CA ILE A 28 8.67 -38.50 -5.05
C ILE A 28 8.52 -39.92 -4.53
N ARG A 29 8.11 -40.08 -3.25
CA ARG A 29 7.92 -41.39 -2.62
C ARG A 29 6.83 -42.20 -3.34
N THR A 30 5.73 -41.58 -3.69
CA THR A 30 4.63 -42.25 -4.40
C THR A 30 5.04 -42.65 -5.81
N ALA A 31 5.81 -41.81 -6.52
CA ALA A 31 6.33 -42.18 -7.83
C ALA A 31 7.36 -43.31 -7.75
N TYR A 32 8.16 -43.35 -6.69
CA TYR A 32 9.08 -44.44 -6.41
C TYR A 32 8.36 -45.79 -6.18
N GLU A 33 7.26 -45.78 -5.40
CA GLU A 33 6.48 -47.01 -5.20
C GLU A 33 5.91 -47.55 -6.53
N GLN A 34 5.50 -46.66 -7.43
CA GLN A 34 5.07 -47.08 -8.77
C GLN A 34 6.22 -47.64 -9.60
N PHE A 35 7.39 -47.00 -9.55
CA PHE A 35 8.61 -47.52 -10.16
C PHE A 35 8.96 -48.92 -9.62
N ARG A 36 8.90 -49.10 -8.30
CA ARG A 36 9.16 -50.42 -7.66
C ARG A 36 8.23 -51.50 -8.19
N LEU A 37 6.93 -51.21 -8.26
CA LEU A 37 5.94 -52.14 -8.83
C LEU A 37 6.24 -52.50 -10.29
N ASN A 38 6.71 -51.55 -11.08
CA ASN A 38 7.08 -51.81 -12.48
C ASN A 38 8.31 -52.71 -12.55
N CYS A 39 9.33 -52.47 -11.72
CA CYS A 39 10.51 -53.37 -11.65
C CYS A 39 10.12 -54.78 -11.20
N GLU A 40 9.21 -54.95 -10.23
CA GLU A 40 8.71 -56.25 -9.77
C GLU A 40 7.98 -57.01 -10.91
N ARG A 41 7.20 -56.32 -11.73
CA ARG A 41 6.48 -56.91 -12.89
C ARG A 41 7.44 -57.38 -13.96
N GLU A 42 8.50 -56.65 -14.19
CA GLU A 42 9.53 -56.96 -15.22
C GLU A 42 10.64 -57.87 -14.66
N HIS A 43 10.50 -58.33 -13.40
CA HIS A 43 11.51 -59.15 -12.70
C HIS A 43 12.93 -58.53 -12.68
N LEU A 44 12.99 -57.20 -12.56
CA LEU A 44 14.25 -56.43 -12.54
C LEU A 44 14.63 -56.02 -11.10
N PRO A 45 15.93 -55.88 -10.80
CA PRO A 45 16.38 -55.42 -9.51
C PRO A 45 15.93 -53.97 -9.26
N THR A 46 15.34 -53.71 -8.13
CA THR A 46 14.83 -52.36 -7.75
C THR A 46 15.92 -51.55 -7.07
N PRO A 47 16.38 -50.43 -7.63
CA PRO A 47 17.27 -49.48 -6.97
C PRO A 47 16.67 -48.86 -5.71
N SER A 48 17.52 -48.34 -4.83
CA SER A 48 17.09 -47.70 -3.61
C SER A 48 16.31 -46.38 -3.87
N TYR A 49 15.48 -46.00 -2.91
CA TYR A 49 14.75 -44.72 -2.96
C TYR A 49 15.67 -43.51 -3.15
N GLU A 50 16.86 -43.50 -2.54
CA GLU A 50 17.83 -42.42 -2.69
C GLU A 50 18.42 -42.35 -4.11
N THR A 51 18.58 -43.51 -4.80
CA THR A 51 18.99 -43.57 -6.22
C THR A 51 17.92 -42.94 -7.09
N PHE A 52 16.65 -43.28 -6.89
CA PHE A 52 15.50 -42.68 -7.62
C PHE A 52 15.39 -41.18 -7.36
N ARG A 53 15.48 -40.74 -6.08
CA ARG A 53 15.49 -39.35 -5.68
C ARG A 53 16.61 -38.56 -6.33
N SER A 54 17.79 -39.13 -6.38
CA SER A 54 18.96 -38.54 -7.08
C SER A 54 18.72 -38.39 -8.57
N ALA A 55 18.09 -39.37 -9.23
CA ALA A 55 17.72 -39.30 -10.63
C ALA A 55 16.72 -38.18 -10.91
N VAL A 56 15.69 -38.05 -10.07
CA VAL A 56 14.74 -36.93 -10.11
C VAL A 56 15.46 -35.58 -9.96
N GLY A 57 16.42 -35.48 -9.01
CA GLY A 57 17.18 -34.25 -8.75
C GLY A 57 18.14 -33.85 -9.87
N LYS A 58 18.61 -34.80 -10.72
CA LYS A 58 19.45 -34.53 -11.86
C LYS A 58 18.72 -33.95 -13.06
N ARG A 59 17.40 -34.11 -13.14
CA ARG A 59 16.62 -33.59 -14.26
C ARG A 59 16.54 -32.05 -14.21
N PRO A 60 16.46 -31.39 -15.41
CA PRO A 60 16.36 -29.92 -15.47
C PRO A 60 15.17 -29.39 -14.68
N LYS A 61 15.44 -28.58 -13.68
CA LYS A 61 14.40 -28.01 -12.80
C LYS A 61 13.35 -27.19 -13.55
N GLU A 62 13.75 -26.53 -14.63
CA GLU A 62 12.82 -25.76 -15.46
C GLU A 62 11.78 -26.67 -16.13
N GLU A 63 12.20 -27.79 -16.70
CA GLU A 63 11.29 -28.74 -17.36
C GLU A 63 10.36 -29.42 -16.36
N GLN A 64 10.90 -29.84 -15.21
CA GLN A 64 10.09 -30.39 -14.13
C GLN A 64 9.02 -29.40 -13.66
N ALA A 65 9.40 -28.15 -13.39
CA ALA A 65 8.47 -27.11 -12.99
C ALA A 65 7.44 -26.82 -14.10
N ARG A 66 7.86 -26.85 -15.37
CA ARG A 66 6.96 -26.64 -16.52
C ARG A 66 5.86 -27.70 -16.59
N LYS A 67 6.23 -28.97 -16.40
CA LYS A 67 5.29 -30.10 -16.43
C LYS A 67 4.40 -30.15 -15.20
N ARG A 68 4.95 -29.88 -14.00
CA ARG A 68 4.25 -29.99 -12.72
C ARG A 68 3.43 -28.76 -12.36
N GLU A 69 3.98 -27.57 -12.58
CA GLU A 69 3.48 -26.30 -12.00
C GLU A 69 3.17 -25.25 -13.07
N GLY A 70 3.58 -25.52 -14.32
CA GLY A 70 3.28 -24.66 -15.45
C GLY A 70 4.38 -23.64 -15.79
N LYS A 71 4.16 -22.91 -16.90
CA LYS A 71 5.16 -22.01 -17.50
C LYS A 71 5.66 -20.89 -16.57
N ARG A 72 4.79 -20.37 -15.72
CA ARG A 72 5.12 -19.23 -14.82
C ARG A 72 6.17 -19.64 -13.78
N ILE A 73 6.01 -20.82 -13.18
CA ILE A 73 6.94 -21.31 -12.15
C ILE A 73 8.22 -21.84 -12.83
N ALA A 74 8.10 -22.51 -13.97
CA ALA A 74 9.25 -22.93 -14.77
C ALA A 74 10.21 -21.77 -15.09
N TYR A 75 9.67 -20.62 -15.41
CA TYR A 75 10.46 -19.41 -15.67
C TYR A 75 11.38 -19.01 -14.49
N ALA A 76 10.97 -19.26 -13.25
CA ALA A 76 11.81 -19.01 -12.07
C ALA A 76 13.07 -19.89 -12.04
N HIS A 77 13.03 -21.06 -12.69
CA HIS A 77 14.15 -22.00 -12.80
C HIS A 77 14.91 -21.93 -14.14
N SER A 78 14.41 -21.16 -15.12
CA SER A 78 15.06 -21.00 -16.41
C SER A 78 16.39 -20.24 -16.28
N ILE A 79 17.31 -20.51 -17.19
CA ILE A 79 18.57 -19.77 -17.29
C ILE A 79 18.23 -18.33 -17.70
N PHE A 80 18.72 -17.38 -16.94
CA PHE A 80 18.50 -15.96 -17.24
C PHE A 80 19.49 -15.51 -18.32
N HIS A 81 19.02 -15.46 -19.56
CA HIS A 81 19.76 -14.82 -20.63
C HIS A 81 19.46 -13.32 -20.64
N TRP A 82 20.50 -12.52 -20.51
CA TRP A 82 20.41 -11.09 -20.77
C TRP A 82 20.07 -10.89 -22.25
N ARG A 83 18.88 -10.38 -22.52
CA ARG A 83 18.64 -9.75 -23.82
C ARG A 83 19.36 -8.41 -23.78
N LEU A 84 20.52 -8.37 -24.40
CA LEU A 84 21.29 -7.15 -24.58
C LEU A 84 20.51 -6.22 -25.50
N ASP A 85 19.77 -5.29 -24.93
CA ASP A 85 19.36 -4.08 -25.64
C ASP A 85 20.59 -3.18 -25.66
N ARG A 86 21.28 -3.16 -26.81
CA ARG A 86 22.50 -2.34 -26.98
C ARG A 86 22.19 -0.84 -26.96
N ALA A 87 20.92 -0.45 -27.15
CA ALA A 87 20.50 0.95 -27.22
C ALA A 87 20.24 1.56 -25.84
N ILE A 88 19.69 0.77 -24.89
CA ILE A 88 19.37 1.26 -23.52
C ILE A 88 19.78 0.16 -22.53
N PRO A 89 20.76 0.43 -21.66
CA PRO A 89 21.10 -0.47 -20.56
C PRO A 89 19.85 -0.80 -19.71
N ARG A 90 19.73 -2.04 -19.22
CA ARG A 90 18.56 -2.51 -18.45
C ARG A 90 18.19 -1.60 -17.29
N HIS A 91 19.17 -0.98 -16.66
CA HIS A 91 19.01 -0.11 -15.51
C HIS A 91 19.26 1.37 -15.83
N GLY A 92 19.41 1.68 -17.12
CA GLY A 92 19.85 3.00 -17.54
C GLY A 92 21.35 3.23 -17.25
N SER A 93 21.89 4.31 -17.76
CA SER A 93 23.26 4.77 -17.55
C SER A 93 23.37 5.91 -16.53
N ARG A 94 22.24 6.39 -16.02
CA ARG A 94 22.16 7.56 -15.16
C ARG A 94 20.84 7.63 -14.39
N PRO A 95 20.76 8.45 -13.33
CA PRO A 95 19.52 8.73 -12.62
C PRO A 95 18.43 9.34 -13.54
N PHE A 96 17.16 9.03 -13.25
CA PHE A 96 15.98 9.49 -14.01
C PHE A 96 15.97 9.08 -15.49
N GLU A 97 16.76 8.12 -15.90
CA GLU A 97 16.65 7.57 -17.25
C GLU A 97 15.58 6.50 -17.34
N VAL A 98 15.63 5.51 -16.46
CA VAL A 98 14.68 4.41 -16.42
C VAL A 98 14.12 4.27 -15.00
N VAL A 99 12.81 4.21 -14.87
CA VAL A 99 12.15 3.88 -13.61
C VAL A 99 11.25 2.67 -13.74
N HIS A 100 11.12 1.95 -12.65
CA HIS A 100 10.10 0.92 -12.49
C HIS A 100 8.95 1.47 -11.67
N VAL A 101 7.71 1.27 -12.16
CA VAL A 101 6.48 1.58 -11.40
C VAL A 101 5.70 0.30 -11.25
N ASP A 102 5.23 0.06 -10.02
CA ASP A 102 4.46 -1.12 -9.69
C ASP A 102 3.54 -0.88 -8.49
N HIS A 103 2.54 -1.75 -8.31
CA HIS A 103 1.52 -1.65 -7.28
C HIS A 103 1.51 -2.90 -6.40
N THR A 104 1.28 -2.72 -5.11
CA THR A 104 1.05 -3.83 -4.19
C THR A 104 0.01 -3.46 -3.14
N GLU A 105 -0.79 -4.42 -2.73
CA GLU A 105 -1.62 -4.29 -1.53
C GLU A 105 -0.78 -4.60 -0.30
N LEU A 106 -0.66 -3.65 0.64
CA LEU A 106 0.16 -3.84 1.83
C LEU A 106 -0.47 -4.84 2.80
N ASP A 107 0.36 -5.58 3.50
CA ASP A 107 -0.04 -6.61 4.46
C ASP A 107 -0.46 -6.02 5.81
N ILE A 108 -1.30 -4.97 5.82
CA ILE A 108 -1.78 -4.30 7.03
C ILE A 108 -3.23 -3.82 6.88
N GLU A 109 -4.03 -4.00 7.93
CA GLU A 109 -5.36 -3.39 8.04
C GLU A 109 -5.23 -2.00 8.69
N LEU A 110 -5.90 -1.01 8.11
CA LEU A 110 -5.92 0.36 8.63
C LEU A 110 -7.28 0.75 9.17
N VAL A 111 -7.28 1.78 9.98
CA VAL A 111 -8.49 2.38 10.57
C VAL A 111 -8.71 3.80 10.07
N GLY A 112 -9.93 4.29 10.22
CA GLY A 112 -10.27 5.69 9.93
C GLY A 112 -9.64 6.64 10.96
N SER A 113 -9.20 7.80 10.50
CA SER A 113 -8.52 8.82 11.31
C SER A 113 -9.34 9.37 12.48
N GLY A 114 -10.61 9.02 12.63
CA GLY A 114 -11.48 9.60 13.68
C GLY A 114 -12.32 8.60 14.47
N ASP A 115 -12.61 7.43 13.93
CA ASP A 115 -13.55 6.48 14.56
C ASP A 115 -12.97 5.08 14.79
N ALA A 116 -11.67 4.91 14.57
CA ALA A 116 -10.93 3.66 14.72
C ALA A 116 -11.59 2.44 14.01
N LYS A 117 -12.46 2.68 13.02
CA LYS A 117 -13.10 1.60 12.27
C LYS A 117 -12.19 1.06 11.19
N PRO A 118 -12.16 -0.26 10.99
CA PRO A 118 -11.39 -0.88 9.94
C PRO A 118 -11.81 -0.35 8.56
N LEU A 119 -10.88 0.17 7.80
CA LEU A 119 -11.07 0.67 6.43
C LEU A 119 -10.60 -0.35 5.38
N GLY A 120 -9.83 -1.34 5.78
CA GLY A 120 -9.24 -2.34 4.92
C GLY A 120 -7.74 -2.13 4.70
N ARG A 121 -7.19 -2.88 3.75
CA ARG A 121 -5.78 -2.83 3.38
C ARG A 121 -5.53 -1.74 2.34
N PRO A 122 -4.46 -0.94 2.48
CA PRO A 122 -4.12 0.07 1.49
C PRO A 122 -3.30 -0.52 0.34
N TRP A 123 -3.40 0.12 -0.82
CA TRP A 123 -2.55 -0.10 -1.98
C TRP A 123 -1.39 0.90 -1.98
N LEU A 124 -0.20 0.38 -2.18
CA LEU A 124 1.03 1.14 -2.35
C LEU A 124 1.48 1.09 -3.81
N THR A 125 1.68 2.25 -4.40
CA THR A 125 2.35 2.42 -5.70
C THR A 125 3.75 2.94 -5.45
N LEU A 126 4.77 2.30 -5.99
CA LEU A 126 6.17 2.75 -5.91
C LEU A 126 6.70 3.18 -7.27
N MET A 127 7.57 4.18 -7.27
CA MET A 127 8.40 4.59 -8.40
C MET A 127 9.86 4.53 -7.96
N VAL A 128 10.61 3.63 -8.57
CA VAL A 128 12.00 3.33 -8.22
C VAL A 128 12.92 3.63 -9.39
N ASP A 129 13.96 4.41 -9.16
CA ASP A 129 14.99 4.64 -10.14
C ASP A 129 15.80 3.37 -10.39
N ALA A 130 15.89 2.95 -11.64
CA ALA A 130 16.53 1.69 -11.97
C ALA A 130 18.05 1.73 -11.82
N TYR A 131 18.66 2.91 -12.01
CA TYR A 131 20.10 3.12 -11.88
C TYR A 131 20.54 3.10 -10.42
N SER A 132 19.98 4.00 -9.62
CA SER A 132 20.38 4.20 -8.22
C SER A 132 19.65 3.31 -7.21
N ARG A 133 18.57 2.62 -7.61
CA ARG A 133 17.65 1.91 -6.70
C ARG A 133 16.89 2.82 -5.74
N SER A 134 17.05 4.13 -5.84
CA SER A 134 16.37 5.08 -4.99
C SER A 134 14.87 5.11 -5.24
N ILE A 135 14.10 5.20 -4.16
CA ILE A 135 12.66 5.43 -4.24
C ILE A 135 12.45 6.91 -4.55
N LEU A 136 12.00 7.21 -5.76
CA LEU A 136 11.73 8.58 -6.20
C LEU A 136 10.41 9.11 -5.67
N ALA A 137 9.39 8.27 -5.67
CA ALA A 137 8.06 8.62 -5.20
C ALA A 137 7.28 7.39 -4.76
N PHE A 138 6.29 7.59 -3.90
CA PHE A 138 5.27 6.59 -3.58
C PHE A 138 3.89 7.24 -3.43
N TYR A 139 2.86 6.46 -3.65
CA TYR A 139 1.46 6.86 -3.47
C TYR A 139 0.70 5.79 -2.72
N LEU A 140 -0.04 6.19 -1.69
CA LEU A 140 -0.79 5.29 -0.81
C LEU A 140 -2.28 5.60 -0.89
N THR A 141 -3.11 4.59 -1.14
CA THR A 141 -4.56 4.74 -1.28
C THR A 141 -5.30 3.47 -0.88
N PHE A 142 -6.59 3.57 -0.53
CA PHE A 142 -7.46 2.41 -0.37
C PHE A 142 -8.09 1.92 -1.69
N ASP A 143 -8.00 2.70 -2.74
CA ASP A 143 -8.56 2.31 -4.02
C ASP A 143 -7.61 1.34 -4.76
N PRO A 144 -8.15 0.28 -5.39
CA PRO A 144 -7.34 -0.60 -6.22
C PRO A 144 -6.59 0.18 -7.31
N PRO A 145 -5.49 -0.36 -7.82
CA PRO A 145 -4.73 0.26 -8.90
C PRO A 145 -5.62 0.70 -10.05
N SER A 146 -5.42 1.93 -10.48
CA SER A 146 -6.17 2.55 -11.57
C SER A 146 -5.31 3.62 -12.25
N HIS A 147 -5.78 4.16 -13.38
CA HIS A 147 -5.13 5.30 -14.02
C HIS A 147 -4.90 6.49 -13.05
N GLN A 148 -5.75 6.62 -12.04
CA GLN A 148 -5.60 7.64 -11.01
C GLN A 148 -4.33 7.42 -10.19
N SER A 149 -4.03 6.19 -9.77
CA SER A 149 -2.80 5.86 -9.05
C SER A 149 -1.57 6.18 -9.89
N CYS A 150 -1.61 5.90 -11.21
CA CYS A 150 -0.53 6.24 -12.14
C CYS A 150 -0.34 7.76 -12.27
N MET A 151 -1.43 8.54 -12.31
CA MET A 151 -1.35 9.99 -12.35
C MET A 151 -0.80 10.57 -11.05
N MET A 152 -1.21 10.02 -9.90
CA MET A 152 -0.80 10.50 -8.59
C MET A 152 0.67 10.19 -8.29
N ILE A 153 1.21 9.05 -8.73
CA ILE A 153 2.65 8.76 -8.55
C ILE A 153 3.52 9.71 -9.39
N VAL A 154 3.08 10.09 -10.60
CA VAL A 154 3.74 11.10 -11.43
C VAL A 154 3.69 12.47 -10.73
N ARG A 155 2.55 12.84 -10.12
CA ARG A 155 2.43 14.07 -9.32
C ARG A 155 3.46 14.11 -8.19
N GLU A 156 3.58 13.03 -7.43
CA GLU A 156 4.51 12.95 -6.31
C GLU A 156 5.97 13.02 -6.76
N CYS A 157 6.31 12.41 -7.90
CA CYS A 157 7.65 12.51 -8.47
C CYS A 157 8.00 13.97 -8.83
N VAL A 158 7.14 14.69 -9.56
CA VAL A 158 7.39 16.08 -9.90
C VAL A 158 7.37 16.99 -8.68
N ARG A 159 6.49 16.74 -7.71
CA ARG A 159 6.45 17.50 -6.46
C ARG A 159 7.78 17.42 -5.68
N ARG A 160 8.43 16.24 -5.67
CA ARG A 160 9.68 16.00 -4.94
C ARG A 160 10.92 16.45 -5.72
N TRP A 161 10.94 16.16 -7.01
CA TRP A 161 12.17 16.25 -7.82
C TRP A 161 12.10 17.30 -8.92
N GLN A 162 10.94 17.89 -9.18
CA GLN A 162 10.69 18.81 -10.29
C GLN A 162 11.14 18.25 -11.66
N ARG A 163 11.02 16.94 -11.83
CA ARG A 163 11.37 16.24 -13.07
C ARG A 163 10.64 14.91 -13.20
N LEU A 164 10.63 14.39 -14.41
CA LEU A 164 10.15 13.04 -14.72
C LEU A 164 11.27 12.19 -15.32
N PRO A 165 11.22 10.88 -15.10
CA PRO A 165 12.08 9.92 -15.77
C PRO A 165 11.80 9.86 -17.28
N ALA A 166 12.84 9.55 -18.08
CA ALA A 166 12.68 9.43 -19.51
C ALA A 166 11.89 8.16 -19.92
N VAL A 167 12.08 7.05 -19.20
CA VAL A 167 11.44 5.77 -19.49
C VAL A 167 10.74 5.22 -18.26
N PHE A 168 9.46 4.92 -18.39
CA PHE A 168 8.64 4.24 -17.38
C PHE A 168 8.48 2.77 -17.75
N VAL A 169 9.04 1.88 -16.93
CA VAL A 169 8.87 0.43 -17.05
C VAL A 169 7.74 0.01 -16.13
N VAL A 170 6.64 -0.46 -16.70
CA VAL A 170 5.41 -0.85 -16.01
C VAL A 170 5.06 -2.30 -16.34
N ASP A 171 4.17 -2.90 -15.56
CA ASP A 171 3.58 -4.18 -15.95
C ASP A 171 2.49 -3.99 -17.04
N ASN A 172 1.86 -5.11 -17.46
CA ASN A 172 0.76 -5.07 -18.43
C ASN A 172 -0.60 -4.85 -17.75
N GLY A 173 -0.64 -4.13 -16.63
CA GLY A 173 -1.88 -3.78 -15.96
C GLY A 173 -2.70 -2.78 -16.80
N LYS A 174 -4.03 -2.96 -16.81
CA LYS A 174 -4.94 -2.08 -17.56
C LYS A 174 -4.87 -0.62 -17.14
N GLU A 175 -4.48 -0.36 -15.91
CA GLU A 175 -4.28 0.97 -15.34
C GLU A 175 -3.20 1.77 -16.08
N PHE A 176 -2.18 1.09 -16.59
CA PHE A 176 -1.10 1.69 -17.37
C PHE A 176 -1.43 1.86 -18.87
N GLU A 177 -2.52 1.23 -19.35
CA GLU A 177 -3.01 1.38 -20.74
C GLU A 177 -3.98 2.54 -20.89
N SER A 178 -4.12 3.37 -19.87
CA SER A 178 -5.02 4.53 -19.88
C SER A 178 -4.52 5.61 -20.86
N VAL A 179 -5.41 6.06 -21.74
CA VAL A 179 -5.16 7.19 -22.67
C VAL A 179 -4.69 8.44 -21.91
N TYR A 180 -5.22 8.68 -20.70
CA TYR A 180 -4.81 9.83 -19.88
C TYR A 180 -3.36 9.72 -19.44
N PHE A 181 -2.93 8.55 -19.00
CA PHE A 181 -1.56 8.31 -18.57
C PHE A 181 -0.59 8.39 -19.74
N GLU A 182 -0.92 7.78 -20.88
CA GLU A 182 -0.11 7.83 -22.08
C GLU A 182 0.02 9.23 -22.65
N SER A 183 -1.09 9.99 -22.70
CA SER A 183 -1.08 11.39 -23.15
C SER A 183 -0.24 12.28 -22.24
N LEU A 184 -0.26 12.02 -20.93
CA LEU A 184 0.59 12.73 -19.98
C LEU A 184 2.07 12.45 -20.23
N LEU A 185 2.45 11.17 -20.36
CA LEU A 185 3.82 10.78 -20.63
C LEU A 185 4.32 11.34 -21.95
N ALA A 186 3.52 11.24 -23.01
CA ALA A 186 3.86 11.79 -24.34
C ALA A 186 4.11 13.30 -24.29
N ARG A 187 3.28 14.04 -23.53
CA ARG A 187 3.43 15.49 -23.37
C ARG A 187 4.77 15.90 -22.75
N TYR A 188 5.27 15.08 -21.82
CA TYR A 188 6.56 15.32 -21.15
C TYR A 188 7.70 14.51 -21.78
N GLU A 189 7.52 14.02 -23.00
CA GLU A 189 8.52 13.25 -23.75
C GLU A 189 9.03 12.02 -22.98
N CYS A 190 8.16 11.40 -22.21
CA CYS A 190 8.45 10.18 -21.50
C CYS A 190 7.95 8.96 -22.28
N VAL A 191 8.73 7.89 -22.27
CA VAL A 191 8.40 6.63 -22.98
C VAL A 191 7.88 5.60 -21.98
N LYS A 192 6.76 4.97 -22.29
CA LYS A 192 6.25 3.81 -21.57
C LYS A 192 6.80 2.54 -22.19
N LYS A 193 7.39 1.65 -21.38
CA LYS A 193 7.77 0.29 -21.75
C LYS A 193 7.03 -0.71 -20.86
N SER A 194 6.26 -1.60 -21.48
CA SER A 194 5.61 -2.70 -20.76
C SER A 194 6.57 -3.87 -20.57
N ARG A 195 6.52 -4.49 -19.37
CA ARG A 195 7.30 -5.70 -19.10
C ARG A 195 6.75 -6.89 -19.91
N PRO A 196 7.60 -7.77 -20.41
CA PRO A 196 7.11 -8.97 -21.06
C PRO A 196 6.23 -9.80 -20.11
N PRO A 197 5.08 -10.31 -20.57
CA PRO A 197 4.18 -11.09 -19.73
C PRO A 197 4.86 -12.36 -19.20
N ALA A 198 4.54 -12.75 -17.98
CA ALA A 198 5.07 -13.93 -17.29
C ALA A 198 6.60 -13.95 -17.05
N GLN A 199 7.30 -12.82 -17.17
CA GLN A 199 8.72 -12.70 -16.89
C GLN A 199 8.98 -11.87 -15.63
N ALA A 200 8.71 -12.47 -14.46
CA ALA A 200 8.82 -11.82 -13.14
C ALA A 200 10.17 -11.16 -12.87
N ARG A 201 11.28 -11.73 -13.41
CA ARG A 201 12.63 -11.18 -13.21
C ARG A 201 12.82 -9.75 -13.74
N PHE A 202 11.99 -9.30 -14.69
CA PHE A 202 12.01 -7.91 -15.16
C PHE A 202 11.40 -6.92 -14.16
N GLY A 203 10.59 -7.41 -13.22
CA GLY A 203 10.01 -6.63 -12.11
C GLY A 203 10.78 -6.73 -10.80
N SER A 204 11.88 -7.46 -10.75
CA SER A 204 12.59 -7.82 -9.51
C SER A 204 13.01 -6.63 -8.63
N VAL A 205 13.17 -5.44 -9.21
CA VAL A 205 13.53 -4.23 -8.46
C VAL A 205 12.38 -3.83 -7.51
N CYS A 206 11.16 -3.63 -8.05
CA CYS A 206 9.99 -3.29 -7.23
C CYS A 206 9.54 -4.45 -6.33
N GLU A 207 9.50 -5.68 -6.86
CA GLU A 207 9.08 -6.86 -6.09
C GLU A 207 9.95 -7.06 -4.83
N ARG A 208 11.26 -6.90 -4.95
CA ARG A 208 12.18 -7.00 -3.81
C ARG A 208 11.92 -5.89 -2.81
N LEU A 209 11.68 -4.68 -3.29
CA LEU A 209 11.43 -3.52 -2.45
C LEU A 209 10.10 -3.63 -1.70
N PHE A 210 9.04 -4.11 -2.35
CA PHE A 210 7.79 -4.44 -1.67
C PHE A 210 7.98 -5.50 -0.59
N GLY A 211 8.82 -6.52 -0.87
CA GLY A 211 9.23 -7.50 0.13
C GLY A 211 9.88 -6.84 1.34
N THR A 212 10.88 -5.99 1.11
CA THR A 212 11.59 -5.23 2.15
C THR A 212 10.62 -4.36 2.96
N ALA A 213 9.78 -3.54 2.30
CA ALA A 213 8.79 -2.70 2.99
C ALA A 213 7.81 -3.51 3.85
N ASN A 214 7.33 -4.65 3.35
CA ASN A 214 6.46 -5.52 4.14
C ASN A 214 7.21 -6.18 5.31
N THR A 215 8.40 -6.75 5.10
CA THR A 215 9.09 -7.54 6.11
C THR A 215 9.78 -6.70 7.17
N GLU A 216 10.39 -5.59 6.80
CA GLU A 216 11.15 -4.75 7.72
C GLU A 216 10.29 -3.70 8.43
N LEU A 217 9.19 -3.27 7.81
CA LEU A 217 8.33 -2.26 8.39
C LEU A 217 6.92 -2.80 8.68
N VAL A 218 6.14 -3.11 7.66
CA VAL A 218 4.69 -3.37 7.80
C VAL A 218 4.40 -4.53 8.73
N HIS A 219 5.19 -5.59 8.69
CA HIS A 219 5.01 -6.76 9.55
C HIS A 219 5.36 -6.51 11.03
N THR A 220 6.02 -5.40 11.36
CA THR A 220 6.28 -5.00 12.76
C THR A 220 5.13 -4.18 13.36
N LEU A 221 4.18 -3.73 12.52
CA LEU A 221 3.09 -2.86 12.94
C LEU A 221 1.86 -3.65 13.42
N ALA A 222 1.11 -3.06 14.35
CA ALA A 222 -0.17 -3.60 14.77
C ALA A 222 -1.18 -3.57 13.61
N GLY A 223 -1.95 -4.64 13.45
CA GLY A 223 -2.89 -4.79 12.33
C GLY A 223 -2.28 -5.44 11.09
N ASN A 224 -1.02 -5.90 11.13
CA ASN A 224 -0.44 -6.65 10.02
C ASN A 224 -1.19 -7.96 9.76
N THR A 225 -1.24 -8.36 8.48
CA THR A 225 -2.06 -9.49 8.04
C THR A 225 -1.27 -10.79 7.86
N GLN A 226 -0.05 -10.91 8.41
CA GLN A 226 0.75 -12.15 8.30
C GLN A 226 0.02 -13.40 8.79
N ILE A 227 -0.72 -13.27 9.89
CA ILE A 227 -1.46 -14.37 10.49
C ILE A 227 -2.55 -14.92 9.54
N THR A 228 -3.05 -14.10 8.61
CA THR A 228 -4.05 -14.55 7.64
C THR A 228 -3.51 -15.61 6.67
N LYS A 229 -2.18 -15.67 6.49
CA LYS A 229 -1.52 -16.72 5.71
C LYS A 229 -1.66 -18.10 6.38
N LYS A 230 -1.95 -18.12 7.68
CA LYS A 230 -2.16 -19.33 8.49
C LYS A 230 -3.54 -19.29 9.15
N VAL A 231 -4.59 -19.37 8.37
CA VAL A 231 -6.01 -19.22 8.79
C VAL A 231 -6.36 -20.06 10.03
N ARG A 232 -5.75 -21.23 10.21
CA ARG A 232 -5.98 -22.10 11.37
C ARG A 232 -5.55 -21.49 12.71
N PHE A 233 -4.69 -20.47 12.69
CA PHE A 233 -4.20 -19.79 13.90
C PHE A 233 -4.93 -18.47 14.18
N MET A 234 -5.85 -18.07 13.31
CA MET A 234 -6.68 -16.89 13.55
C MET A 234 -7.68 -17.18 14.67
N THR A 235 -7.69 -16.30 15.67
CA THR A 235 -8.65 -16.32 16.78
C THR A 235 -9.28 -14.94 16.92
N LYS A 236 -10.37 -14.82 17.68
CA LYS A 236 -11.01 -13.50 17.93
C LYS A 236 -10.07 -12.50 18.59
N SER A 237 -9.05 -12.95 19.31
CA SER A 237 -8.03 -12.11 19.96
C SER A 237 -6.88 -11.74 19.02
N PHE A 238 -6.65 -12.50 17.96
CA PHE A 238 -5.61 -12.28 16.95
C PHE A 238 -6.22 -12.01 15.57
N ASP A 239 -7.11 -11.05 15.51
CA ASP A 239 -7.72 -10.58 14.27
C ASP A 239 -7.06 -9.26 13.84
N PRO A 240 -6.38 -9.18 12.69
CA PRO A 240 -5.73 -7.96 12.21
C PRO A 240 -6.65 -6.75 12.20
N LYS A 241 -7.93 -6.93 11.86
CA LYS A 241 -8.93 -5.85 11.85
C LYS A 241 -9.19 -5.26 13.24
N ARG A 242 -9.13 -6.08 14.28
CA ARG A 242 -9.29 -5.63 15.66
C ARG A 242 -8.01 -5.01 16.23
N MET A 243 -6.86 -5.45 15.73
CA MET A 243 -5.55 -4.94 16.13
C MET A 243 -5.13 -3.72 15.33
N ALA A 244 -5.87 -3.37 14.28
CA ALA A 244 -5.59 -2.20 13.44
C ALA A 244 -5.69 -0.92 14.26
N SER A 245 -4.64 -0.10 14.21
CA SER A 245 -4.53 1.18 14.93
C SER A 245 -4.00 2.32 14.07
N TRP A 246 -3.42 1.99 12.91
CA TRP A 246 -2.81 2.97 12.02
C TRP A 246 -3.84 3.57 11.07
N SER A 247 -3.80 4.89 10.89
CA SER A 247 -4.55 5.57 9.83
C SER A 247 -3.72 5.65 8.54
N LEU A 248 -4.37 5.99 7.43
CA LEU A 248 -3.68 6.17 6.14
C LEU A 248 -2.63 7.31 6.19
N PRO A 249 -2.92 8.50 6.77
CA PRO A 249 -1.94 9.56 6.93
C PRO A 249 -0.74 9.16 7.81
N ASP A 250 -0.99 8.46 8.93
CA ASP A 250 0.09 8.02 9.83
C ASP A 250 1.01 7.02 9.13
N LEU A 251 0.43 6.02 8.45
CA LEU A 251 1.20 5.05 7.68
C LEU A 251 1.97 5.73 6.53
N ARG A 252 1.38 6.75 5.89
CA ARG A 252 2.06 7.53 4.85
C ARG A 252 3.30 8.23 5.40
N SER A 253 3.18 8.87 6.57
CA SER A 253 4.30 9.56 7.22
C SER A 253 5.41 8.58 7.62
N LEU A 254 5.02 7.43 8.17
CA LEU A 254 5.96 6.38 8.54
C LEU A 254 6.67 5.76 7.33
N LEU A 255 5.96 5.53 6.23
CA LEU A 255 6.55 5.05 4.97
C LEU A 255 7.50 6.09 4.36
N ASP A 256 7.17 7.39 4.47
CA ASP A 256 8.04 8.45 3.98
C ASP A 256 9.36 8.48 4.74
N GLU A 257 9.30 8.38 6.06
CA GLU A 257 10.48 8.28 6.93
C GLU A 257 11.29 7.00 6.63
N PHE A 258 10.63 5.86 6.49
CA PHE A 258 11.30 4.60 6.16
C PHE A 258 11.98 4.64 4.79
N PHE A 259 11.30 5.13 3.76
CA PHE A 259 11.87 5.17 2.41
C PHE A 259 12.97 6.20 2.26
N CYS A 260 12.80 7.39 2.82
CA CYS A 260 13.77 8.47 2.69
C CYS A 260 14.91 8.38 3.73
N GLY A 261 14.58 8.06 4.98
CA GLY A 261 15.53 8.08 6.09
C GLY A 261 16.22 6.73 6.36
N VAL A 262 15.59 5.61 6.00
CA VAL A 262 16.19 4.28 6.24
C VAL A 262 16.62 3.65 4.93
N TYR A 263 15.68 3.32 4.04
CA TYR A 263 16.02 2.56 2.83
C TYR A 263 16.99 3.30 1.91
N ASN A 264 16.72 4.56 1.58
CA ASN A 264 17.59 5.33 0.67
C ASN A 264 18.97 5.63 1.26
N GLU A 265 19.14 5.59 2.60
CA GLU A 265 20.41 5.83 3.29
C GLU A 265 21.19 4.53 3.59
N THR A 266 20.54 3.36 3.53
CA THR A 266 21.19 2.07 3.81
C THR A 266 21.94 1.56 2.58
N PRO A 267 23.20 1.09 2.71
CA PRO A 267 23.95 0.52 1.59
C PRO A 267 23.21 -0.64 0.92
N HIS A 268 23.01 -0.55 -0.38
CA HIS A 268 22.30 -1.57 -1.15
C HIS A 268 23.27 -2.65 -1.64
N PRO A 269 23.02 -3.96 -1.42
CA PRO A 269 23.96 -5.05 -1.73
C PRO A 269 24.45 -5.09 -3.18
N ALA A 270 23.66 -4.60 -4.15
CA ALA A 270 24.04 -4.58 -5.56
C ALA A 270 24.83 -3.33 -5.98
N LEU A 271 24.91 -2.31 -5.11
CA LEU A 271 25.58 -1.04 -5.39
C LEU A 271 26.83 -0.85 -4.52
N ASN A 272 26.90 -1.51 -3.35
CA ASN A 272 27.84 -1.30 -2.25
C ASN A 272 27.80 0.10 -1.62
N GLU A 273 26.85 0.92 -2.05
CA GLU A 273 26.60 2.29 -1.61
C GLU A 273 25.11 2.48 -1.36
N SER A 274 24.75 3.57 -0.68
CA SER A 274 23.33 3.85 -0.46
C SER A 274 22.65 4.34 -1.75
N PRO A 275 21.39 4.01 -1.98
CA PRO A 275 20.63 4.51 -3.13
C PRO A 275 20.68 6.02 -3.30
N LYS A 276 20.68 6.77 -2.21
CA LYS A 276 20.77 8.23 -2.21
C LYS A 276 22.14 8.71 -2.70
N GLN A 277 23.23 8.14 -2.20
CA GLN A 277 24.58 8.48 -2.65
C GLN A 277 24.74 8.25 -4.14
N VAL A 278 24.34 7.07 -4.65
CA VAL A 278 24.40 6.75 -6.07
C VAL A 278 23.54 7.70 -6.92
N LEU A 279 22.36 8.11 -6.39
CA LEU A 279 21.51 9.09 -7.06
C LEU A 279 22.19 10.46 -7.17
N GLU A 280 22.74 10.97 -6.06
CA GLU A 280 23.39 12.29 -5.98
C GLU A 280 24.67 12.34 -6.83
N GLU A 281 25.55 11.36 -6.71
CA GLU A 281 26.75 11.24 -7.51
C GLU A 281 26.45 11.07 -9.01
N GLY A 282 25.43 10.27 -9.33
CA GLY A 282 24.95 10.11 -10.69
C GLY A 282 24.41 11.42 -11.29
N LEU A 283 23.73 12.27 -10.51
CA LEU A 283 23.26 13.58 -10.94
C LEU A 283 24.42 14.58 -11.11
N ILE A 284 25.44 14.51 -10.25
CA ILE A 284 26.61 15.36 -10.36
C ILE A 284 27.42 15.00 -11.62
N SER A 285 27.70 13.71 -11.81
CA SER A 285 28.53 13.21 -12.91
C SER A 285 27.88 13.34 -14.30
N THR A 286 26.53 13.18 -14.38
CA THR A 286 25.81 13.24 -15.67
C THR A 286 25.14 14.58 -15.92
N GLY A 287 25.23 15.51 -15.00
CA GLY A 287 24.62 16.85 -15.05
C GLY A 287 23.13 16.86 -14.71
N VAL A 288 22.69 17.97 -14.13
CA VAL A 288 21.31 18.17 -13.66
C VAL A 288 20.28 18.25 -14.79
N ARG A 289 20.69 18.57 -16.03
CA ARG A 289 19.80 18.72 -17.19
C ARG A 289 18.62 19.65 -16.93
N SER A 290 18.92 20.92 -16.76
CA SER A 290 17.92 21.96 -16.44
C SER A 290 16.74 22.01 -17.43
N HIS A 291 16.95 21.66 -18.71
CA HIS A 291 15.91 21.60 -19.73
C HIS A 291 14.87 20.49 -19.49
N ARG A 292 15.13 19.54 -18.59
CA ARG A 292 14.20 18.47 -18.18
C ARG A 292 13.48 18.77 -16.87
N LEU A 293 13.70 19.96 -16.30
CA LEU A 293 12.99 20.35 -15.08
C LEU A 293 11.54 20.74 -15.42
N ILE A 294 10.63 20.20 -14.62
CA ILE A 294 9.19 20.43 -14.71
C ILE A 294 8.76 21.13 -13.43
N PRO A 295 8.48 22.43 -13.45
CA PRO A 295 8.06 23.14 -12.26
C PRO A 295 6.69 22.62 -11.79
N TYR A 296 6.55 22.44 -10.47
CA TYR A 296 5.29 22.02 -9.86
C TYR A 296 4.32 23.19 -9.77
N THR A 297 3.77 23.60 -10.93
CA THR A 297 2.85 24.72 -11.07
C THR A 297 1.38 24.27 -11.02
N ASP A 298 0.47 25.22 -10.90
CA ASP A 298 -0.97 24.94 -10.98
C ASP A 298 -1.38 24.37 -12.35
N ASP A 299 -0.72 24.78 -13.43
CA ASP A 299 -0.95 24.19 -14.77
C ASP A 299 -0.59 22.70 -14.78
N PHE A 300 0.56 22.33 -14.21
CA PHE A 300 0.95 20.93 -14.07
C PHE A 300 -0.06 20.16 -13.20
N ARG A 301 -0.46 20.73 -12.05
CA ARG A 301 -1.45 20.11 -11.15
C ARG A 301 -2.78 19.86 -11.85
N MET A 302 -3.29 20.85 -12.59
CA MET A 302 -4.57 20.72 -13.30
C MET A 302 -4.56 19.64 -14.39
N ARG A 303 -3.39 19.34 -14.97
CA ARG A 303 -3.24 18.28 -15.97
C ARG A 303 -3.26 16.89 -15.35
N ILE A 304 -2.79 16.77 -14.11
CA ILE A 304 -2.66 15.48 -13.41
C ILE A 304 -3.90 15.16 -12.58
N LEU A 305 -4.58 16.15 -12.04
CA LEU A 305 -5.75 15.91 -11.19
C LEU A 305 -6.87 15.19 -11.97
N PRO A 306 -7.51 14.19 -11.34
CA PRO A 306 -8.63 13.47 -11.95
C PRO A 306 -9.85 14.36 -12.16
N SER A 307 -10.74 13.89 -13.01
CA SER A 307 -12.02 14.54 -13.30
C SER A 307 -13.18 13.59 -13.02
N THR A 308 -14.40 14.10 -13.11
CA THR A 308 -15.60 13.27 -13.14
C THR A 308 -15.60 12.37 -14.39
N PRO A 309 -16.38 11.27 -14.42
CA PRO A 309 -16.45 10.41 -15.61
C PRO A 309 -16.83 11.13 -16.90
N LYS A 310 -17.60 12.22 -16.78
CA LYS A 310 -17.96 13.07 -17.92
C LYS A 310 -16.94 14.17 -18.19
N GLY A 311 -15.92 14.34 -17.36
CA GLY A 311 -14.96 15.45 -17.45
C GLY A 311 -15.53 16.80 -17.02
N THR A 312 -16.84 16.89 -16.75
CA THR A 312 -17.56 18.16 -16.52
C THR A 312 -18.51 18.04 -15.33
N ALA A 313 -18.95 19.21 -14.84
CA ALA A 313 -20.04 19.35 -13.89
C ALA A 313 -20.93 20.53 -14.26
N THR A 314 -22.22 20.44 -13.97
CA THR A 314 -23.19 21.51 -14.25
C THR A 314 -23.09 22.58 -13.18
N VAL A 315 -23.04 23.84 -13.59
CA VAL A 315 -23.01 25.02 -12.71
C VAL A 315 -24.40 25.39 -12.25
N ASN A 316 -24.55 25.51 -10.94
CA ASN A 316 -25.73 26.14 -10.32
C ASN A 316 -25.27 27.43 -9.64
N PRO A 317 -25.81 28.62 -10.00
CA PRO A 317 -25.35 29.89 -9.43
C PRO A 317 -25.45 29.99 -7.91
N ASN A 318 -26.45 29.32 -7.32
CA ASN A 318 -26.68 29.36 -5.87
C ASN A 318 -25.94 28.29 -5.08
N THR A 319 -25.66 27.12 -5.69
CA THR A 319 -25.09 25.97 -4.99
C THR A 319 -23.74 25.52 -5.54
N GLY A 320 -23.26 26.15 -6.61
CA GLY A 320 -22.00 25.81 -7.25
C GLY A 320 -22.06 24.54 -8.09
N ILE A 321 -20.96 23.82 -8.16
CA ILE A 321 -20.81 22.53 -8.85
C ILE A 321 -20.86 21.39 -7.84
N GLN A 322 -21.27 20.20 -8.30
CA GLN A 322 -21.31 18.99 -7.47
C GLN A 322 -20.38 17.90 -8.05
N ILE A 323 -19.44 17.45 -7.22
CA ILE A 323 -18.51 16.35 -7.55
C ILE A 323 -18.56 15.34 -6.39
N HIS A 324 -18.81 14.05 -6.66
CA HIS A 324 -18.89 12.99 -5.65
C HIS A 324 -19.82 13.32 -4.44
N ASN A 325 -20.95 13.95 -4.71
CA ASN A 325 -21.93 14.41 -3.69
C ASN A 325 -21.45 15.55 -2.78
N ILE A 326 -20.29 16.13 -3.07
CA ILE A 326 -19.77 17.33 -2.40
C ILE A 326 -20.05 18.54 -3.29
N ARG A 327 -20.54 19.62 -2.66
CA ARG A 327 -20.76 20.89 -3.34
C ARG A 327 -19.56 21.81 -3.17
N TYR A 328 -19.14 22.38 -4.27
CA TYR A 328 -18.03 23.34 -4.33
C TYR A 328 -18.52 24.63 -4.94
N TRP A 329 -18.10 25.72 -4.37
CA TRP A 329 -18.52 27.03 -4.79
C TRP A 329 -17.34 27.96 -5.07
N ASN A 330 -17.52 28.84 -6.06
CA ASN A 330 -16.62 29.93 -6.42
C ASN A 330 -17.45 31.12 -6.87
N GLU A 331 -16.97 32.36 -6.62
CA GLU A 331 -17.69 33.58 -7.02
C GLU A 331 -17.96 33.66 -8.54
N GLY A 332 -17.08 33.13 -9.36
CA GLY A 332 -17.28 33.05 -10.82
C GLY A 332 -18.56 32.33 -11.25
N PHE A 333 -19.19 31.53 -10.39
CA PHE A 333 -20.46 30.87 -10.71
C PHE A 333 -21.68 31.80 -10.63
N ARG A 334 -21.52 33.01 -10.09
CA ARG A 334 -22.59 34.03 -10.11
C ARG A 334 -22.88 34.57 -11.50
N ASN A 335 -21.97 34.34 -12.45
CA ASN A 335 -22.21 34.78 -13.83
C ASN A 335 -23.45 34.06 -14.41
N PRO A 336 -24.51 34.84 -14.82
CA PRO A 336 -25.75 34.28 -15.37
C PRO A 336 -25.51 33.40 -16.59
N ASP A 337 -24.48 33.74 -17.41
CA ASP A 337 -24.13 33.01 -18.61
C ASP A 337 -23.68 31.59 -18.37
N LEU A 338 -23.26 31.27 -17.15
CA LEU A 338 -22.80 29.92 -16.72
C LEU A 338 -23.92 29.09 -16.12
N ALA A 339 -25.06 29.67 -15.80
CA ALA A 339 -26.17 28.98 -15.16
C ALA A 339 -26.66 27.79 -16.03
N GLY A 340 -26.66 26.59 -15.47
CA GLY A 340 -27.07 25.38 -16.16
C GLY A 340 -26.07 24.83 -17.18
N LYS A 341 -24.98 25.56 -17.48
CA LYS A 341 -23.94 25.08 -18.40
C LYS A 341 -23.00 24.09 -17.69
N SER A 342 -22.45 23.14 -18.48
CA SER A 342 -21.43 22.19 -18.02
C SER A 342 -20.05 22.79 -18.21
N VAL A 343 -19.26 22.82 -17.15
CA VAL A 343 -17.86 23.28 -17.14
C VAL A 343 -16.91 22.14 -16.85
N GLN A 344 -15.71 22.19 -17.40
CA GLN A 344 -14.67 21.21 -17.09
C GLN A 344 -14.28 21.32 -15.61
N VAL A 345 -14.07 20.18 -14.95
CA VAL A 345 -13.74 20.13 -13.54
C VAL A 345 -12.58 19.20 -13.24
N ARG A 346 -11.86 19.51 -12.18
CA ARG A 346 -10.82 18.66 -11.57
C ARG A 346 -11.03 18.63 -10.07
N TYR A 347 -10.65 17.53 -9.43
CA TYR A 347 -10.70 17.41 -7.97
C TYR A 347 -9.42 16.76 -7.43
N ASP A 348 -9.07 17.05 -6.18
CA ASP A 348 -7.94 16.42 -5.52
C ASP A 348 -8.44 15.23 -4.70
N PRO A 349 -8.05 13.98 -5.03
CA PRO A 349 -8.49 12.79 -4.29
C PRO A 349 -7.99 12.75 -2.85
N GLU A 350 -6.90 13.48 -2.54
CA GLU A 350 -6.31 13.55 -1.19
C GLU A 350 -6.83 14.75 -0.38
N ASN A 351 -7.51 15.70 -1.03
CA ASN A 351 -8.06 16.88 -0.38
C ASN A 351 -9.44 17.24 -0.94
N CYS A 352 -10.45 16.59 -0.44
CA CYS A 352 -11.84 16.83 -0.85
C CYS A 352 -12.42 18.18 -0.42
N GLY A 353 -11.66 19.00 0.31
CA GLY A 353 -12.06 20.39 0.59
C GLY A 353 -12.03 21.30 -0.63
N VAL A 354 -11.30 20.91 -1.68
CA VAL A 354 -11.02 21.74 -2.85
C VAL A 354 -11.31 21.00 -4.14
N ALA A 355 -11.90 21.72 -5.11
CA ALA A 355 -12.03 21.30 -6.50
C ALA A 355 -11.66 22.46 -7.41
N TYR A 356 -11.57 22.21 -8.70
CA TYR A 356 -11.22 23.21 -9.70
C TYR A 356 -12.21 23.17 -10.85
N ALA A 357 -12.62 24.33 -11.33
CA ALA A 357 -13.48 24.49 -12.49
C ALA A 357 -12.79 25.37 -13.55
N TYR A 358 -12.99 25.05 -14.81
CA TYR A 358 -12.46 25.84 -15.91
C TYR A 358 -13.49 26.89 -16.32
N LEU A 359 -13.22 28.16 -15.96
CA LEU A 359 -14.10 29.29 -16.21
C LEU A 359 -13.34 30.38 -16.98
N SER A 360 -13.98 30.91 -18.01
CA SER A 360 -13.43 32.06 -18.77
C SER A 360 -11.95 31.91 -19.17
N GLY A 361 -11.56 30.71 -19.64
CA GLY A 361 -10.20 30.45 -20.14
C GLY A 361 -9.17 30.08 -19.05
N ARG A 362 -9.54 29.98 -17.77
CA ARG A 362 -8.62 29.67 -16.68
C ARG A 362 -9.22 28.69 -15.66
N TRP A 363 -8.37 27.97 -14.98
CA TRP A 363 -8.77 27.15 -13.84
C TRP A 363 -8.96 28.03 -12.61
N VAL A 364 -10.09 27.89 -11.94
CA VAL A 364 -10.41 28.56 -10.68
C VAL A 364 -10.61 27.53 -9.58
N GLN A 365 -10.11 27.84 -8.41
CA GLN A 365 -10.29 27.01 -7.22
C GLN A 365 -11.69 27.20 -6.67
N CYS A 366 -12.36 26.10 -6.40
CA CYS A 366 -13.68 26.05 -5.79
C CYS A 366 -13.56 25.39 -4.42
N ILE A 367 -14.17 25.99 -3.42
CA ILE A 367 -14.07 25.56 -2.03
C ILE A 367 -15.36 24.84 -1.64
N SER A 368 -15.24 23.74 -0.93
CA SER A 368 -16.41 23.03 -0.38
C SER A 368 -17.10 23.85 0.70
N GLN A 369 -18.43 23.75 0.77
CA GLN A 369 -19.22 24.33 1.88
C GLN A 369 -18.76 23.83 3.26
N ASN A 370 -18.15 22.65 3.31
CA ASN A 370 -17.66 22.03 4.54
C ASN A 370 -16.12 21.92 4.51
N TYR A 371 -15.45 22.99 4.07
CA TYR A 371 -14.02 23.00 3.83
C TYR A 371 -13.20 22.51 5.03
N GLU A 372 -13.44 23.06 6.21
CA GLU A 372 -12.68 22.71 7.42
C GLU A 372 -12.78 21.22 7.78
N THR A 373 -13.92 20.61 7.51
CA THR A 373 -14.13 19.18 7.77
C THR A 373 -13.56 18.26 6.69
N LEU A 374 -13.49 18.75 5.45
CA LEU A 374 -13.09 17.95 4.29
C LEU A 374 -11.65 18.20 3.85
N LYS A 375 -11.02 19.25 4.36
CA LYS A 375 -9.62 19.60 4.09
C LYS A 375 -8.69 18.46 4.51
N GLY A 376 -7.82 18.03 3.59
CA GLY A 376 -6.86 16.97 3.82
C GLY A 376 -7.46 15.56 3.98
N ARG A 377 -8.78 15.38 3.74
CA ARG A 377 -9.41 14.06 3.75
C ARG A 377 -9.51 13.49 2.35
N SER A 378 -9.27 12.20 2.24
CA SER A 378 -9.36 11.49 0.98
C SER A 378 -10.81 11.24 0.57
N LEU A 379 -11.03 11.13 -0.74
CA LEU A 379 -12.33 10.78 -1.30
C LEU A 379 -12.85 9.44 -0.77
N ARG A 380 -11.94 8.50 -0.52
CA ARG A 380 -12.28 7.17 0.01
C ARG A 380 -12.81 7.22 1.45
N GLU A 381 -12.16 7.97 2.33
CA GLU A 381 -12.65 8.18 3.71
C GLU A 381 -14.07 8.74 3.71
N ILE A 382 -14.33 9.75 2.87
CA ILE A 382 -15.66 10.34 2.70
C ILE A 382 -16.66 9.32 2.16
N SER A 383 -16.25 8.49 1.20
CA SER A 383 -17.11 7.44 0.63
C SER A 383 -17.50 6.39 1.68
N ILE A 384 -16.58 5.98 2.55
CA ILE A 384 -16.83 5.02 3.62
C ILE A 384 -17.77 5.62 4.65
N ALA A 385 -17.50 6.85 5.12
CA ALA A 385 -18.36 7.57 6.04
C ALA A 385 -19.79 7.77 5.49
N SER A 386 -19.92 8.08 4.19
CA SER A 386 -21.22 8.19 3.51
C SER A 386 -21.99 6.87 3.48
N ARG A 387 -21.31 5.74 3.22
CA ARG A 387 -21.94 4.41 3.24
C ARG A 387 -22.45 4.04 4.61
N GLU A 388 -21.69 4.34 5.66
CA GLU A 388 -22.11 4.10 7.04
C GLU A 388 -23.31 4.92 7.44
N LEU A 389 -23.30 6.24 7.15
CA LEU A 389 -24.45 7.11 7.40
C LEU A 389 -25.67 6.62 6.63
N SER A 390 -25.49 6.16 5.38
CA SER A 390 -26.58 5.59 4.59
C SER A 390 -27.10 4.27 5.19
N ALA A 391 -26.21 3.43 5.72
CA ALA A 391 -26.59 2.17 6.38
C ALA A 391 -27.40 2.45 7.66
N ARG A 392 -26.93 3.37 8.53
CA ARG A 392 -27.64 3.79 9.75
C ARG A 392 -29.00 4.43 9.43
N ASN A 393 -29.08 5.28 8.40
CA ASN A 393 -30.31 5.93 8.00
C ASN A 393 -31.31 4.99 7.31
N ARG A 394 -30.88 3.87 6.72
CA ARG A 394 -31.79 2.83 6.17
C ARG A 394 -32.59 2.11 7.26
N GLU A 395 -32.05 1.99 8.45
CA GLU A 395 -32.78 1.43 9.59
C GLU A 395 -33.88 2.39 10.09
N PHE A 396 -33.70 3.70 9.89
CA PHE A 396 -34.63 4.73 10.39
C PHE A 396 -35.57 5.35 9.37
N SER A 397 -35.25 5.31 8.06
CA SER A 397 -36.22 5.74 7.02
C SER A 397 -35.81 5.33 5.59
N LYS A 398 -36.73 4.77 4.86
CA LYS A 398 -36.55 4.22 3.50
C LYS A 398 -36.18 5.21 2.38
N ARG A 399 -35.94 6.50 2.62
CA ARG A 399 -35.74 7.52 1.55
C ARG A 399 -34.89 8.76 1.85
N ARG A 400 -33.89 8.73 2.71
CA ARG A 400 -33.04 9.93 2.90
C ARG A 400 -31.71 9.79 2.18
N LYS A 401 -31.44 10.62 1.15
CA LYS A 401 -30.11 10.79 0.59
C LYS A 401 -29.22 11.47 1.64
N VAL A 402 -28.07 10.87 1.96
CA VAL A 402 -27.07 11.50 2.83
C VAL A 402 -26.58 12.78 2.19
N LYS A 403 -26.81 13.91 2.85
CA LYS A 403 -26.31 15.21 2.39
C LYS A 403 -24.87 15.40 2.86
N ALA A 404 -24.08 16.16 2.08
CA ALA A 404 -22.70 16.49 2.45
C ALA A 404 -22.60 17.14 3.83
N ARG A 405 -23.64 17.88 4.26
CA ARG A 405 -23.74 18.47 5.61
C ARG A 405 -23.78 17.40 6.71
N ASP A 406 -24.59 16.34 6.55
CA ASP A 406 -24.72 15.28 7.55
C ASP A 406 -23.39 14.50 7.65
N LEU A 407 -22.72 14.34 6.52
CA LEU A 407 -21.38 13.74 6.46
C LEU A 407 -20.34 14.62 7.16
N ALA A 408 -20.38 15.94 6.93
CA ALA A 408 -19.47 16.89 7.55
C ALA A 408 -19.64 16.89 9.08
N LEU A 409 -20.87 16.92 9.58
CA LEU A 409 -21.16 16.83 11.02
C LEU A 409 -20.67 15.52 11.64
N PHE A 410 -20.80 14.41 10.91
CA PHE A 410 -20.27 13.12 11.35
C PHE A 410 -18.74 13.15 11.46
N LEU A 411 -18.05 13.70 10.45
CA LEU A 411 -16.59 13.84 10.43
C LEU A 411 -16.10 14.85 11.49
N GLU A 412 -16.86 15.91 11.77
CA GLU A 412 -16.57 16.87 12.83
C GLU A 412 -16.65 16.23 14.23
N GLY A 413 -17.65 15.37 14.45
CA GLY A 413 -17.74 14.57 15.67
C GLY A 413 -16.54 13.64 15.85
N ALA A 414 -16.09 13.03 14.75
CA ALA A 414 -14.89 12.20 14.73
C ALA A 414 -13.61 12.99 15.06
N HIS A 415 -13.50 14.21 14.54
CA HIS A 415 -12.35 15.11 14.78
C HIS A 415 -12.25 15.55 16.25
N ARG A 416 -13.39 15.92 16.89
CA ARG A 416 -13.41 16.22 18.33
C ARG A 416 -12.97 15.02 19.18
N HIS A 417 -13.34 13.83 18.76
CA HIS A 417 -12.92 12.60 19.45
C HIS A 417 -11.43 12.36 19.29
N GLU A 418 -10.87 12.60 18.11
CA GLU A 418 -9.43 12.51 17.83
C GLU A 418 -8.62 13.52 18.64
N GLU A 419 -9.07 14.79 18.75
CA GLU A 419 -8.43 15.78 19.61
C GLU A 419 -8.41 15.34 21.08
N ILE A 420 -9.47 14.73 21.57
CA ILE A 420 -9.53 14.19 22.93
C ILE A 420 -8.53 13.04 23.09
N LEU A 421 -8.45 12.13 22.10
CA LEU A 421 -7.50 11.02 22.12
C LEU A 421 -6.05 11.51 22.06
N LEU A 422 -5.76 12.51 21.22
CA LEU A 422 -4.43 13.13 21.12
C LEU A 422 -4.04 13.88 22.41
N ARG A 423 -4.98 14.56 23.06
CA ARG A 423 -4.75 15.18 24.38
C ARG A 423 -4.44 14.11 25.44
N ARG A 424 -5.25 13.04 25.51
CA ARG A 424 -5.02 11.92 26.42
C ARG A 424 -3.67 11.24 26.17
N LYS A 425 -3.28 11.09 24.90
CA LYS A 425 -1.98 10.55 24.52
C LYS A 425 -0.83 11.46 24.95
N LYS A 426 -0.95 12.77 24.72
CA LYS A 426 0.03 13.76 25.19
C LYS A 426 0.12 13.79 26.72
N ASP A 427 -1.00 13.71 27.42
CA ASP A 427 -1.05 13.65 28.88
C ASP A 427 -0.39 12.37 29.42
N SER A 428 -0.52 11.25 28.72
CA SER A 428 0.14 9.99 29.08
C SER A 428 1.65 9.99 28.74
N GLU A 429 2.06 10.68 27.68
CA GLU A 429 3.47 10.81 27.26
C GLU A 429 4.24 11.86 28.06
N SER A 430 3.56 12.88 28.57
CA SER A 430 4.21 13.98 29.32
C SER A 430 4.62 13.61 30.75
N GLY A 431 4.35 12.39 31.23
CA GLY A 431 4.92 11.81 32.46
C GLY A 431 5.03 12.75 33.67
N THR A 432 4.29 13.84 33.67
CA THR A 432 4.34 14.86 34.71
C THR A 432 3.42 14.43 35.84
N THR A 433 4.02 13.97 36.91
CA THR A 433 3.38 13.86 38.23
C THR A 433 2.92 15.26 38.68
N GLY A 434 1.92 15.80 38.04
CA GLY A 434 1.18 16.95 38.48
C GLY A 434 0.00 16.47 39.31
N LYS A 435 -0.05 16.89 40.57
CA LYS A 435 -1.20 16.68 41.46
C LYS A 435 -2.48 17.03 40.70
N PRO A 436 -3.58 16.27 40.87
CA PRO A 436 -4.85 16.61 40.24
C PRO A 436 -5.29 18.00 40.71
N VAL A 437 -5.39 18.95 39.80
CA VAL A 437 -6.07 20.19 40.02
C VAL A 437 -7.56 19.84 40.07
N VAL A 438 -8.11 19.83 41.26
CA VAL A 438 -9.54 19.76 41.47
C VAL A 438 -10.12 21.06 40.91
N LEU A 439 -10.65 21.01 39.71
CA LEU A 439 -11.52 22.07 39.19
C LEU A 439 -12.80 22.06 40.03
N GLY A 440 -12.94 23.06 40.89
CA GLY A 440 -14.12 23.28 41.69
C GLY A 440 -15.33 23.36 40.79
N LEU A 441 -16.31 22.49 41.03
CA LEU A 441 -17.66 22.61 40.54
C LEU A 441 -18.30 23.82 41.22
N PRO A 442 -19.07 24.64 40.52
CA PRO A 442 -19.83 25.72 41.17
C PRO A 442 -20.90 25.11 42.06
N GLU A 443 -20.87 25.49 43.33
CA GLU A 443 -21.94 25.24 44.28
C GLU A 443 -23.25 25.81 43.75
N LYS A 444 -24.25 24.97 43.58
CA LYS A 444 -25.64 25.39 43.73
C LYS A 444 -26.42 24.37 44.56
N ALA A 445 -26.90 24.92 45.62
CA ALA A 445 -27.72 24.42 46.67
C ALA A 445 -28.90 23.53 46.27
N GLY A 446 -29.18 22.55 47.10
CA GLY A 446 -30.39 21.74 47.10
C GLY A 446 -30.29 20.68 48.17
N GLU A 447 -30.70 21.07 49.40
CA GLU A 447 -30.84 20.17 50.54
C GLU A 447 -31.81 19.02 50.25
N VAL A 448 -31.43 17.79 50.61
CA VAL A 448 -32.36 16.70 50.92
C VAL A 448 -31.72 15.79 52.00
N PRO A 449 -32.50 15.24 52.95
CA PRO A 449 -32.08 15.01 54.33
C PRO A 449 -31.39 13.68 54.60
N VAL A 450 -30.65 13.70 55.68
CA VAL A 450 -29.91 12.63 56.35
C VAL A 450 -30.85 11.58 56.93
N VAL A 451 -30.57 10.30 56.74
CA VAL A 451 -31.05 9.20 57.57
C VAL A 451 -29.82 8.39 58.04
N PRO A 452 -29.74 8.03 59.34
CA PRO A 452 -28.50 7.64 59.99
C PRO A 452 -28.13 6.15 59.90
N ALA A 453 -26.88 5.93 60.20
CA ALA A 453 -26.17 4.68 60.23
C ALA A 453 -26.73 3.68 61.24
N SER A 454 -26.56 2.37 60.93
CA SER A 454 -26.43 1.35 61.99
C SER A 454 -25.31 0.38 61.68
N GLU A 455 -24.53 0.20 62.66
CA GLU A 455 -23.35 -0.64 62.89
C GLU A 455 -23.54 -2.10 62.46
N ARG A 456 -22.42 -2.71 62.04
CA ARG A 456 -21.84 -3.94 62.65
C ARG A 456 -20.63 -4.45 61.85
N GLU A 457 -19.52 -4.40 62.52
CA GLU A 457 -18.64 -5.46 63.06
C GLU A 457 -17.83 -6.29 62.07
N LYS A 458 -16.55 -6.05 62.20
CA LYS A 458 -15.36 -6.91 62.43
C LYS A 458 -15.38 -8.34 61.89
N SER A 459 -14.35 -8.70 61.12
CA SER A 459 -13.29 -9.68 61.53
C SER A 459 -12.22 -9.80 60.45
N SER A 460 -11.00 -9.52 60.86
CA SER A 460 -9.77 -10.30 60.90
C SER A 460 -9.40 -11.15 59.68
N GLY A 461 -8.18 -10.91 59.17
CA GLY A 461 -7.29 -12.03 58.92
C GLY A 461 -6.43 -11.92 57.66
N GLU A 462 -5.17 -11.65 57.92
CA GLU A 462 -3.97 -12.23 57.34
C GLU A 462 -3.37 -11.79 55.97
N ARG A 463 -2.17 -11.39 56.19
CA ARG A 463 -0.98 -11.17 55.39
C ARG A 463 -0.71 -12.18 54.26
N SER A 464 -0.24 -11.72 53.11
CA SER A 464 0.94 -12.35 52.49
C SER A 464 1.57 -11.44 51.39
N ARG A 465 2.76 -11.00 51.68
CA ARG A 465 4.00 -10.87 50.92
C ARG A 465 3.96 -10.39 49.46
N ALA A 466 4.50 -9.17 49.31
CA ALA A 466 5.15 -8.64 48.12
C ALA A 466 6.30 -9.54 47.62
N LYS A 467 6.39 -9.71 46.29
CA LYS A 467 7.64 -10.08 45.60
C LYS A 467 8.06 -8.95 44.68
N SER A 468 9.23 -8.44 45.00
CA SER A 468 10.02 -7.48 44.23
C SER A 468 10.41 -8.07 42.87
N VAL A 469 10.28 -7.27 41.83
CA VAL A 469 10.90 -7.53 40.53
C VAL A 469 11.98 -6.50 40.30
N LEU A 470 13.18 -6.97 40.02
CA LEU A 470 14.43 -6.28 39.82
C LEU A 470 14.43 -5.46 38.52
N PRO A 471 15.23 -4.40 38.41
CA PRO A 471 15.33 -3.55 37.22
C PRO A 471 16.31 -4.11 36.20
N PHE A 472 15.98 -3.91 34.91
CA PHE A 472 16.85 -4.20 33.77
C PHE A 472 17.99 -3.20 33.64
N PRO A 473 19.18 -3.60 33.20
CA PRO A 473 20.34 -2.73 33.08
C PRO A 473 20.31 -1.88 31.81
N LYS A 474 20.70 -0.62 31.96
CA LYS A 474 21.02 0.32 30.88
C LYS A 474 22.33 -0.11 30.23
N ASN A 475 22.32 -0.44 28.96
CA ASN A 475 23.53 -0.48 28.16
C ASN A 475 23.64 0.78 27.30
N ARG A 476 24.68 1.57 27.61
CA ARG A 476 25.23 2.62 26.78
C ARG A 476 25.98 1.97 25.62
N PHE A 477 25.70 2.39 24.41
CA PHE A 477 26.71 2.37 23.35
C PHE A 477 26.96 3.80 22.87
N ARG A 478 28.21 4.22 23.12
CA ARG A 478 28.90 5.29 22.39
C ARG A 478 29.57 4.63 21.18
N CYS A 479 29.40 5.10 20.06
CA CYS A 479 30.31 5.65 19.04
C CYS A 479 29.51 6.01 17.81
#